data_edb02164cf553f88e021f216a5275358
#
_entry.id   edb02164cf553f88e021f216a5275358
#
_cell.length_a   1.000
_cell.length_b   1.000
_cell.length_c   1.000
_cell.angle_alpha   90.00
_cell.angle_beta   90.00
_cell.angle_gamma   90.00
#
_symmetry.space_group_name_H-M   'P 1'
#
loop_
_entity.id
_entity.type
_entity.pdbx_description
1 polymer ?
#
loop_
_entity_poly.entity_id
_entity_poly.type
_entity_poly.pdbx_seq_one_letter_code
_entity_poly.pdbx_strand_id
1 'polypeptide(L)'
;MKGLKIIVALALAMTILLGSCGSNPQPKAYVTELSSDDSMTIRMGQWDLIKYYSVKLGMHINYPSFLHRQQLPSETSQEVFISDDISISIVVDSLNGIGYSAGQQMMGMGADLVDVGDNYSIQTGSDEYWDYYGKVIDDDTTRIVTVMLRYSPDHSEAVEPLREWVDKFEIMK
;
A
#
# COMPACT_ATOMS: atom_id res chain seq x y z
N MET A 1 -10.15 9.41 -55.95
CA MET A 1 -9.01 9.29 -55.02
C MET A 1 -8.69 10.64 -54.39
N LYS A 2 -9.62 11.20 -53.58
CA LYS A 2 -9.44 12.50 -52.87
C LYS A 2 -9.92 12.48 -51.41
N GLY A 3 -10.05 11.30 -50.80
CA GLY A 3 -10.58 11.16 -49.41
C GLY A 3 -9.58 10.77 -48.33
N LEU A 4 -8.30 10.53 -48.67
CA LEU A 4 -7.35 9.93 -47.71
C LEU A 4 -6.38 10.92 -47.07
N LYS A 5 -6.44 12.20 -47.37
CA LYS A 5 -5.48 13.21 -46.86
C LYS A 5 -6.01 14.04 -45.68
N ILE A 6 -7.28 13.88 -45.28
CA ILE A 6 -7.90 14.69 -44.20
C ILE A 6 -7.82 13.99 -42.84
N ILE A 7 -7.63 12.66 -42.79
CA ILE A 7 -7.64 11.90 -41.55
C ILE A 7 -6.28 11.98 -40.78
N VAL A 8 -5.19 12.29 -41.47
CA VAL A 8 -3.85 12.38 -40.84
C VAL A 8 -3.62 13.72 -40.14
N ALA A 9 -4.35 14.77 -40.48
CA ALA A 9 -4.17 16.09 -39.87
C ALA A 9 -4.92 16.28 -38.54
N LEU A 10 -5.89 15.42 -38.21
CA LEU A 10 -6.66 15.52 -36.96
C LEU A 10 -6.04 14.74 -35.79
N ALA A 11 -5.13 13.83 -36.06
CA ALA A 11 -4.47 13.03 -35.02
C ALA A 11 -3.28 13.73 -34.36
N LEU A 12 -2.81 14.85 -34.91
CA LEU A 12 -1.62 15.57 -34.39
C LEU A 12 -1.96 16.79 -33.54
N ALA A 13 -3.22 17.14 -33.39
CA ALA A 13 -3.66 18.33 -32.63
C ALA A 13 -4.16 18.03 -31.21
N MET A 14 -4.16 16.77 -30.76
CA MET A 14 -4.66 16.37 -29.46
C MET A 14 -3.58 16.00 -28.41
N THR A 15 -2.31 16.22 -28.71
CA THR A 15 -1.20 15.84 -27.83
C THR A 15 -0.52 17.00 -27.09
N ILE A 16 -1.07 18.22 -27.08
CA ILE A 16 -0.39 19.39 -26.45
C ILE A 16 -1.25 20.07 -25.38
N LEU A 17 -2.11 19.35 -24.67
CA LEU A 17 -2.86 19.94 -23.52
C LEU A 17 -2.79 19.11 -22.23
N LEU A 18 -1.73 18.31 -22.03
CA LEU A 18 -1.50 17.65 -20.73
C LEU A 18 -0.15 18.06 -20.13
N GLY A 19 0.20 19.30 -20.23
CA GLY A 19 1.43 19.83 -19.66
C GLY A 19 1.17 21.03 -18.76
N SER A 20 0.60 20.83 -17.59
CA SER A 20 0.83 21.69 -16.42
C SER A 20 0.02 21.20 -15.23
N CYS A 21 0.47 20.14 -14.61
CA CYS A 21 0.17 19.92 -13.20
C CYS A 21 1.48 19.94 -12.45
N GLY A 22 1.52 20.75 -11.40
CA GLY A 22 2.71 21.09 -10.64
C GLY A 22 3.55 19.86 -10.30
N SER A 23 4.83 19.97 -10.59
CA SER A 23 5.86 19.02 -10.21
C SER A 23 6.00 18.98 -8.69
N ASN A 24 5.18 18.18 -8.02
CA ASN A 24 5.67 17.56 -6.79
C ASN A 24 6.88 16.72 -7.21
N PRO A 25 8.04 16.88 -6.57
CA PRO A 25 9.17 16.00 -6.83
C PRO A 25 8.69 14.59 -6.52
N GLN A 26 8.45 13.80 -7.56
CA GLN A 26 8.23 12.37 -7.36
C GLN A 26 9.51 11.83 -6.71
N PRO A 27 9.40 11.16 -5.56
CA PRO A 27 10.54 10.48 -5.00
C PRO A 27 11.08 9.53 -6.08
N LYS A 28 12.40 9.53 -6.24
CA LYS A 28 13.06 8.63 -7.19
C LYS A 28 12.61 7.21 -6.87
N ALA A 29 11.97 6.55 -7.83
CA ALA A 29 11.65 5.14 -7.72
C ALA A 29 12.95 4.40 -7.40
N TYR A 30 13.06 3.83 -6.22
CA TYR A 30 14.18 2.97 -5.89
C TYR A 30 14.03 1.68 -6.68
N VAL A 31 15.11 1.34 -7.35
CA VAL A 31 15.17 0.18 -8.23
C VAL A 31 14.93 -1.06 -7.39
N THR A 32 13.83 -1.71 -7.62
CA THR A 32 13.65 -3.09 -7.22
C THR A 32 14.53 -3.91 -8.15
N GLU A 33 15.68 -4.39 -7.67
CA GLU A 33 16.50 -5.29 -8.45
C GLU A 33 15.79 -6.66 -8.48
N LEU A 34 15.23 -6.99 -9.65
CA LEU A 34 14.86 -8.37 -9.95
C LEU A 34 16.16 -9.17 -10.03
N SER A 35 16.33 -10.15 -9.15
CA SER A 35 17.44 -11.10 -9.29
C SER A 35 17.17 -12.02 -10.48
N SER A 36 18.21 -12.70 -10.97
CA SER A 36 18.11 -13.67 -12.07
C SER A 36 17.13 -14.84 -11.79
N ASP A 37 16.61 -14.94 -10.60
CA ASP A 37 15.68 -15.97 -10.14
C ASP A 37 14.26 -15.44 -9.92
N ASP A 38 13.88 -14.31 -10.57
CA ASP A 38 12.59 -13.63 -10.42
C ASP A 38 12.25 -13.19 -8.98
N SER A 39 13.21 -13.17 -8.07
CA SER A 39 13.01 -12.71 -6.72
C SER A 39 13.22 -11.20 -6.60
N MET A 40 12.26 -10.52 -5.96
CA MET A 40 12.36 -9.12 -5.61
C MET A 40 13.23 -8.97 -4.35
N THR A 41 14.25 -8.11 -4.38
CA THR A 41 15.04 -7.80 -3.19
C THR A 41 14.67 -6.42 -2.69
N ILE A 42 14.06 -6.35 -1.50
CA ILE A 42 13.76 -5.11 -0.79
C ILE A 42 14.83 -4.95 0.29
N ARG A 43 15.59 -3.85 0.23
CA ARG A 43 16.65 -3.59 1.23
C ARG A 43 16.25 -2.43 2.13
N MET A 44 16.24 -2.66 3.44
CA MET A 44 16.04 -1.60 4.42
C MET A 44 17.09 -0.49 4.24
N GLY A 45 16.62 0.76 4.32
CA GLY A 45 17.48 1.93 4.12
C GLY A 45 17.71 2.31 2.67
N GLN A 46 17.15 1.60 1.72
CA GLN A 46 17.19 1.95 0.28
C GLN A 46 15.93 2.70 -0.18
N TRP A 47 14.94 2.85 0.66
CA TRP A 47 13.78 3.68 0.40
C TRP A 47 13.62 4.76 1.48
N ASP A 48 13.08 5.89 1.07
CA ASP A 48 12.63 6.91 2.01
C ASP A 48 11.19 6.64 2.44
N LEU A 49 10.77 7.21 3.56
CA LEU A 49 9.38 7.21 3.97
C LEU A 49 8.69 8.50 3.49
N ILE A 50 7.59 8.34 2.81
CA ILE A 50 6.71 9.46 2.44
C ILE A 50 5.72 9.66 3.56
N LYS A 51 5.69 10.89 4.11
CA LYS A 51 4.71 11.29 5.10
C LYS A 51 3.43 11.76 4.41
N TYR A 52 2.33 11.12 4.69
CA TYR A 52 1.01 11.44 4.16
C TYR A 52 0.00 11.60 5.30
N TYR A 53 -0.82 12.65 5.25
CA TYR A 53 -1.96 12.81 6.15
C TYR A 53 -3.23 12.32 5.49
N SER A 54 -3.83 11.26 6.02
CA SER A 54 -5.12 10.76 5.57
C SER A 54 -6.25 11.50 6.30
N VAL A 55 -7.01 12.28 5.56
CA VAL A 55 -8.22 12.95 6.08
C VAL A 55 -9.28 11.91 6.46
N LYS A 56 -9.38 10.81 5.71
CA LYS A 56 -10.34 9.72 5.96
C LYS A 56 -10.07 9.03 7.29
N LEU A 57 -8.79 8.76 7.58
CA LEU A 57 -8.36 8.06 8.77
C LEU A 57 -8.02 9.02 9.93
N GLY A 58 -7.91 10.33 9.66
CA GLY A 58 -7.57 11.33 10.67
C GLY A 58 -6.19 11.13 11.29
N MET A 59 -5.22 10.63 10.50
CA MET A 59 -3.88 10.31 10.99
C MET A 59 -2.81 10.44 9.90
N HIS A 60 -1.57 10.59 10.34
CA HIS A 60 -0.41 10.50 9.46
C HIS A 60 -0.02 9.05 9.21
N ILE A 61 0.36 8.77 7.96
CA ILE A 61 0.89 7.47 7.52
C ILE A 61 2.25 7.74 6.89
N ASN A 62 3.30 7.14 7.42
CA ASN A 62 4.61 7.15 6.79
C ASN A 62 4.75 5.83 6.02
N TYR A 63 4.75 5.86 4.70
CA TYR A 63 4.81 4.67 3.87
C TYR A 63 6.06 4.64 2.98
N PRO A 64 6.56 3.44 2.59
CA PRO A 64 7.72 3.30 1.72
C PRO A 64 7.57 4.00 0.37
N SER A 65 8.58 4.73 -0.06
CA SER A 65 8.53 5.61 -1.25
C SER A 65 8.40 4.87 -2.59
N PHE A 66 8.66 3.57 -2.63
CA PHE A 66 8.45 2.75 -3.83
C PHE A 66 7.00 2.29 -4.01
N LEU A 67 6.13 2.54 -3.03
CA LEU A 67 4.71 2.25 -3.13
C LEU A 67 3.93 3.47 -3.62
N HIS A 68 2.90 3.25 -4.41
CA HIS A 68 2.02 4.28 -4.93
C HIS A 68 0.66 4.23 -4.24
N ARG A 69 0.26 5.38 -3.68
CA ARG A 69 -1.06 5.50 -3.07
C ARG A 69 -2.17 5.38 -4.12
N GLN A 70 -3.12 4.48 -3.87
CA GLN A 70 -4.31 4.32 -4.68
C GLN A 70 -5.37 5.36 -4.33
N GLN A 71 -6.04 5.88 -5.37
CA GLN A 71 -7.21 6.75 -5.17
C GLN A 71 -8.43 5.86 -4.94
N LEU A 72 -8.90 5.81 -3.70
CA LEU A 72 -10.12 5.11 -3.32
C LEU A 72 -11.27 6.13 -3.15
N PRO A 73 -12.54 5.68 -3.28
CA PRO A 73 -13.70 6.50 -2.94
C PRO A 73 -13.58 7.12 -1.54
N SER A 74 -14.13 8.33 -1.37
CA SER A 74 -14.00 9.10 -0.12
C SER A 74 -14.69 8.45 1.07
N GLU A 75 -15.72 7.66 0.81
CA GLU A 75 -16.53 6.92 1.79
C GLU A 75 -15.83 5.69 2.37
N THR A 76 -14.71 5.26 1.79
CA THR A 76 -13.93 4.15 2.35
C THR A 76 -13.13 4.60 3.54
N SER A 77 -13.06 3.79 4.59
CA SER A 77 -12.18 4.00 5.75
C SER A 77 -10.82 3.33 5.56
N GLN A 78 -10.28 3.40 4.33
CA GLN A 78 -9.05 2.71 3.95
C GLN A 78 -8.12 3.61 3.14
N GLU A 79 -6.81 3.42 3.31
CA GLU A 79 -5.77 3.86 2.39
C GLU A 79 -5.00 2.64 1.88
N VAL A 80 -4.70 2.63 0.60
CA VAL A 80 -3.99 1.52 -0.05
C VAL A 80 -2.79 2.05 -0.80
N PHE A 81 -1.65 1.39 -0.61
CA PHE A 81 -0.38 1.68 -1.26
C PHE A 81 0.11 0.41 -1.94
N ILE A 82 0.45 0.47 -3.23
CA ILE A 82 0.83 -0.71 -4.02
C ILE A 82 2.15 -0.50 -4.75
N SER A 83 2.88 -1.59 -5.00
CA SER A 83 4.03 -1.62 -5.91
C SER A 83 3.58 -1.54 -7.37
N ASP A 84 4.50 -1.17 -8.27
CA ASP A 84 4.22 -1.02 -9.72
C ASP A 84 3.68 -2.31 -10.35
N ASP A 85 4.18 -3.46 -9.90
CA ASP A 85 3.80 -4.78 -10.39
C ASP A 85 2.60 -5.40 -9.62
N ILE A 86 2.08 -4.66 -8.63
CA ILE A 86 0.95 -5.08 -7.78
C ILE A 86 1.26 -6.30 -6.89
N SER A 87 2.49 -6.79 -6.89
CA SER A 87 2.88 -7.97 -6.09
C SER A 87 2.94 -7.70 -4.59
N ILE A 88 3.01 -6.42 -4.20
CA ILE A 88 3.04 -5.97 -2.81
C ILE A 88 2.03 -4.85 -2.62
N SER A 89 1.26 -4.92 -1.54
CA SER A 89 0.40 -3.81 -1.12
C SER A 89 0.38 -3.65 0.39
N ILE A 90 0.26 -2.40 0.83
CA ILE A 90 -0.02 -2.04 2.22
C ILE A 90 -1.42 -1.44 2.27
N VAL A 91 -2.25 -1.99 3.13
CA VAL A 91 -3.59 -1.47 3.44
C VAL A 91 -3.57 -0.94 4.86
N VAL A 92 -3.97 0.31 5.02
CA VAL A 92 -4.22 0.90 6.34
C VAL A 92 -5.69 1.22 6.42
N ASP A 93 -6.39 0.64 7.37
CA ASP A 93 -7.80 0.88 7.58
C ASP A 93 -8.12 1.27 9.03
N SER A 94 -9.30 1.81 9.26
CA SER A 94 -9.78 2.04 10.59
C SER A 94 -11.27 1.72 10.72
N LEU A 95 -11.62 1.12 11.84
CA LEU A 95 -12.99 0.83 12.23
C LEU A 95 -13.31 1.57 13.52
N ASN A 96 -14.42 2.32 13.54
CA ASN A 96 -14.97 2.90 14.75
C ASN A 96 -16.09 2.00 15.28
N GLY A 97 -15.99 1.60 16.52
CA GLY A 97 -17.00 0.75 17.20
C GLY A 97 -16.60 -0.71 17.30
N ILE A 98 -17.60 -1.58 17.40
CA ILE A 98 -17.41 -3.02 17.60
C ILE A 98 -17.47 -3.72 16.24
N GLY A 99 -16.48 -4.58 15.96
CA GLY A 99 -16.41 -5.36 14.72
C GLY A 99 -14.99 -5.67 14.32
N TYR A 100 -14.84 -6.13 13.09
CA TYR A 100 -13.56 -6.37 12.46
C TYR A 100 -13.36 -5.39 11.32
N SER A 101 -12.20 -4.76 11.24
CA SER A 101 -11.82 -3.93 10.11
C SER A 101 -11.73 -4.76 8.82
N ALA A 102 -11.71 -4.10 7.66
CA ALA A 102 -11.56 -4.82 6.39
C ALA A 102 -10.24 -5.59 6.33
N GLY A 103 -9.14 -5.03 6.83
CA GLY A 103 -7.86 -5.72 6.94
C GLY A 103 -7.93 -6.94 7.85
N GLN A 104 -8.57 -6.82 9.01
CA GLN A 104 -8.79 -7.97 9.89
C GLN A 104 -9.66 -9.05 9.23
N GLN A 105 -10.69 -8.66 8.47
CA GLN A 105 -11.53 -9.62 7.75
C GLN A 105 -10.76 -10.36 6.65
N MET A 106 -9.84 -9.68 5.95
CA MET A 106 -8.99 -10.31 4.93
C MET A 106 -7.99 -11.30 5.55
N MET A 107 -7.42 -10.98 6.71
CA MET A 107 -6.53 -11.88 7.45
C MET A 107 -7.31 -12.97 8.19
N GLY A 108 -8.53 -12.68 8.62
CA GLY A 108 -9.24 -13.36 9.69
C GLY A 108 -9.77 -14.76 9.39
N MET A 109 -9.79 -15.21 8.15
CA MET A 109 -10.22 -16.57 7.82
C MET A 109 -9.04 -17.57 7.88
N GLY A 110 -8.44 -17.69 9.05
CA GLY A 110 -7.30 -18.57 9.30
C GLY A 110 -6.04 -17.84 9.74
N ALA A 111 -6.18 -16.58 10.18
CA ALA A 111 -5.05 -15.82 10.66
C ALA A 111 -4.46 -16.44 11.93
N ASP A 112 -3.16 -16.68 11.90
CA ASP A 112 -2.37 -17.06 13.06
C ASP A 112 -1.96 -15.82 13.85
N LEU A 113 -2.10 -15.89 15.17
CA LEU A 113 -1.67 -14.85 16.07
C LEU A 113 -0.17 -15.06 16.37
N VAL A 114 0.66 -14.08 15.97
CA VAL A 114 2.13 -14.16 16.10
C VAL A 114 2.62 -13.49 17.37
N ASP A 115 2.07 -12.31 17.69
CA ASP A 115 2.47 -11.54 18.86
C ASP A 115 1.29 -10.74 19.41
N VAL A 116 1.29 -10.45 20.72
CA VAL A 116 0.24 -9.69 21.41
C VAL A 116 0.88 -8.76 22.44
N GLY A 117 0.66 -7.46 22.25
CA GLY A 117 0.99 -6.45 23.24
C GLY A 117 -0.23 -5.94 23.99
N ASP A 118 -0.06 -4.90 24.80
CA ASP A 118 -1.14 -4.33 25.63
C ASP A 118 -2.28 -3.76 24.78
N ASN A 119 -1.98 -3.15 23.64
CA ASN A 119 -2.95 -2.51 22.75
C ASN A 119 -2.79 -2.89 21.28
N TYR A 120 -2.06 -3.96 20.97
CA TYR A 120 -1.92 -4.44 19.61
C TYR A 120 -1.84 -5.97 19.53
N SER A 121 -2.10 -6.48 18.34
CA SER A 121 -1.75 -7.86 17.95
C SER A 121 -1.10 -7.89 16.58
N ILE A 122 -0.18 -8.82 16.36
CA ILE A 122 0.40 -9.15 15.06
C ILE A 122 -0.23 -10.46 14.60
N GLN A 123 -0.71 -10.45 13.36
CA GLN A 123 -1.42 -11.57 12.75
C GLN A 123 -0.82 -11.89 11.38
N THR A 124 -0.80 -13.17 11.03
CA THR A 124 -0.44 -13.65 9.70
C THR A 124 -1.55 -14.51 9.12
N GLY A 125 -1.64 -14.56 7.83
CA GLY A 125 -2.60 -15.41 7.14
C GLY A 125 -2.16 -15.61 5.70
N SER A 126 -2.83 -16.53 5.01
CA SER A 126 -2.62 -16.75 3.59
C SER A 126 -3.91 -17.21 2.92
N ASP A 127 -4.03 -16.93 1.63
CA ASP A 127 -5.03 -17.52 0.76
C ASP A 127 -4.35 -18.19 -0.44
N GLU A 128 -5.10 -18.52 -1.47
CA GLU A 128 -4.58 -19.20 -2.67
C GLU A 128 -3.50 -18.38 -3.41
N TYR A 129 -3.50 -17.06 -3.28
CA TYR A 129 -2.68 -16.15 -4.10
C TYR A 129 -1.78 -15.24 -3.27
N TRP A 130 -2.10 -15.02 -2.00
CA TRP A 130 -1.50 -13.98 -1.18
C TRP A 130 -1.16 -14.45 0.22
N ASP A 131 -0.02 -13.98 0.71
CA ASP A 131 0.31 -13.99 2.12
C ASP A 131 0.03 -12.61 2.74
N TYR A 132 -0.34 -12.62 4.01
CA TYR A 132 -0.70 -11.45 4.80
C TYR A 132 0.12 -11.37 6.07
N TYR A 133 0.56 -10.16 6.40
CA TYR A 133 1.19 -9.84 7.67
C TYR A 133 0.63 -8.52 8.16
N GLY A 134 0.03 -8.48 9.34
CA GLY A 134 -0.66 -7.28 9.78
C GLY A 134 -0.58 -7.03 11.27
N LYS A 135 -0.65 -5.74 11.61
CA LYS A 135 -0.75 -5.24 12.98
C LYS A 135 -2.13 -4.61 13.17
N VAL A 136 -2.83 -5.08 14.19
CA VAL A 136 -4.11 -4.52 14.65
C VAL A 136 -3.83 -3.75 15.93
N ILE A 137 -4.21 -2.47 15.96
CA ILE A 137 -3.95 -1.56 17.08
C ILE A 137 -5.28 -1.07 17.63
N ASP A 138 -5.47 -1.21 18.93
CA ASP A 138 -6.55 -0.58 19.67
C ASP A 138 -6.12 0.83 20.11
N ASP A 139 -6.80 1.85 19.61
CA ASP A 139 -6.48 3.27 19.84
C ASP A 139 -7.27 3.83 21.05
N ASP A 140 -7.41 3.11 22.15
CA ASP A 140 -8.01 3.54 23.44
C ASP A 140 -9.37 4.27 23.36
N THR A 141 -9.90 4.53 22.15
CA THR A 141 -11.06 5.39 21.89
C THR A 141 -12.21 4.68 21.19
N THR A 142 -12.32 3.36 21.28
CA THR A 142 -13.26 2.57 20.46
C THR A 142 -12.90 2.51 18.96
N ARG A 143 -11.69 2.89 18.60
CA ARG A 143 -11.18 2.82 17.24
C ARG A 143 -10.12 1.74 17.13
N ILE A 144 -10.30 0.87 16.16
CA ILE A 144 -9.30 -0.12 15.75
C ILE A 144 -8.65 0.37 14.47
N VAL A 145 -7.33 0.38 14.44
CA VAL A 145 -6.54 0.66 13.24
C VAL A 145 -5.80 -0.62 12.85
N THR A 146 -5.92 -1.00 11.59
CA THR A 146 -5.19 -2.14 11.04
C THR A 146 -4.22 -1.67 9.96
N VAL A 147 -2.98 -2.08 10.06
CA VAL A 147 -2.02 -2.01 8.96
C VAL A 147 -1.70 -3.42 8.50
N MET A 148 -1.93 -3.69 7.22
CA MET A 148 -1.77 -5.01 6.63
C MET A 148 -0.86 -4.94 5.41
N LEU A 149 0.20 -5.70 5.42
CA LEU A 149 1.04 -6.02 4.28
C LEU A 149 0.47 -7.26 3.59
N ARG A 150 0.21 -7.15 2.29
CA ARG A 150 -0.17 -8.26 1.42
C ARG A 150 0.89 -8.42 0.34
N TYR A 151 1.33 -9.64 0.08
CA TYR A 151 2.40 -9.92 -0.87
C TYR A 151 2.23 -11.30 -1.51
N SER A 152 2.84 -11.50 -2.70
CA SER A 152 2.94 -12.82 -3.31
C SER A 152 3.78 -13.75 -2.44
N PRO A 153 3.40 -15.02 -2.24
CA PRO A 153 4.20 -16.01 -1.50
C PRO A 153 5.65 -16.13 -2.01
N ASP A 154 5.86 -15.90 -3.31
CA ASP A 154 7.19 -15.91 -3.94
C ASP A 154 8.13 -14.82 -3.41
N HIS A 155 7.59 -13.81 -2.72
CA HIS A 155 8.33 -12.68 -2.17
C HIS A 155 8.52 -12.74 -0.66
N SER A 156 8.20 -13.87 -0.03
CA SER A 156 8.18 -14.00 1.44
C SER A 156 9.49 -13.59 2.14
N GLU A 157 10.65 -13.87 1.53
CA GLU A 157 11.96 -13.44 2.06
C GLU A 157 12.25 -11.97 1.78
N ALA A 158 11.85 -11.49 0.59
CA ALA A 158 12.11 -10.12 0.17
C ALA A 158 11.34 -9.07 0.96
N VAL A 159 10.17 -9.43 1.50
CA VAL A 159 9.31 -8.50 2.26
C VAL A 159 9.63 -8.40 3.75
N GLU A 160 10.62 -9.13 4.24
CA GLU A 160 11.00 -9.07 5.66
C GLU A 160 11.21 -7.64 6.18
N PRO A 161 11.89 -6.73 5.45
CA PRO A 161 12.01 -5.34 5.87
C PRO A 161 10.65 -4.61 5.98
N LEU A 162 9.64 -5.00 5.20
CA LEU A 162 8.30 -4.44 5.29
C LEU A 162 7.53 -4.99 6.49
N ARG A 163 7.76 -6.24 6.88
CA ARG A 163 7.23 -6.78 8.14
C ARG A 163 7.76 -6.00 9.32
N GLU A 164 9.08 -5.72 9.36
CA GLU A 164 9.66 -4.85 10.40
C GLU A 164 9.04 -3.44 10.40
N TRP A 165 8.68 -2.91 9.23
CA TRP A 165 8.00 -1.64 9.14
C TRP A 165 6.57 -1.72 9.72
N VAL A 166 5.83 -2.80 9.46
CA VAL A 166 4.50 -3.06 10.06
C VAL A 166 4.61 -3.17 11.58
N ASP A 167 5.61 -3.89 12.09
CA ASP A 167 5.83 -4.03 13.54
C ASP A 167 6.06 -2.70 14.24
N LYS A 168 6.77 -1.79 13.57
CA LYS A 168 7.10 -0.45 14.07
C LYS A 168 6.02 0.59 13.78
N PHE A 169 4.95 0.20 13.09
CA PHE A 169 3.87 1.14 12.77
C PHE A 169 3.17 1.64 14.02
N GLU A 170 2.99 2.95 14.12
CA GLU A 170 2.31 3.63 15.21
C GLU A 170 1.30 4.64 14.67
N ILE A 171 0.22 4.86 15.43
CA ILE A 171 -0.80 5.86 15.10
C ILE A 171 -0.25 7.24 15.44
N MET A 172 -0.01 8.06 14.42
CA MET A 172 0.43 9.45 14.57
C MET A 172 -0.75 10.38 14.30
N LYS A 173 -1.24 11.04 15.33
CA LYS A 173 -2.37 12.01 15.27
C LYS A 173 -1.92 13.39 14.82
#